data_6d2beb318a770640258a1880e08255be
#
_entry.id   6d2beb318a770640258a1880e08255be
#
_cell.length_a   1.000
_cell.length_b   1.000
_cell.length_c   1.000
_cell.angle_alpha   90.00
_cell.angle_beta   90.00
_cell.angle_gamma   90.00
#
_symmetry.space_group_name_H-M   'P 1'
#
loop_
_entity.id
_entity.type
_entity.pdbx_description
1 polymer ?
#
loop_
_entity_poly.entity_id
_entity_poly.type
_entity_poly.pdbx_seq_one_letter_code
_entity_poly.pdbx_strand_id
1 'polypeptide(L)'
;MSKELYTANNKRIAKNTLYLYLRMLLTMGVSLYTSRIVLNALGIVDFGIYNIVGGVVILFSFINNSLSSATQRFLNFELGKGDALETKRIFSMSLTIHICVALFVVLLAETVGLWFLNTQMNIPFERLAAANWVYQFSVLTVCMNFVQVPYYASVVAYEKMSFFAYIAIIEVMLKLLIVFMLIYVGFDKLELYSIL
;
A
#
# COMPACT_ATOMS: atom_id res chain seq x y z
N MET A 1 31.03 7.76 -28.51
CA MET A 1 29.89 8.39 -27.78
C MET A 1 28.68 7.44 -27.58
N SER A 2 28.28 6.62 -28.55
CA SER A 2 27.11 5.70 -28.40
C SER A 2 27.34 4.53 -27.43
N LYS A 3 28.51 3.89 -27.48
CA LYS A 3 28.80 2.67 -26.68
C LYS A 3 28.93 2.96 -25.17
N GLU A 4 29.46 4.09 -24.78
CA GLU A 4 29.57 4.53 -23.38
C GLU A 4 28.20 4.91 -22.79
N LEU A 5 27.35 5.55 -23.58
CA LEU A 5 25.97 5.87 -23.20
C LEU A 5 25.11 4.60 -22.97
N TYR A 6 25.27 3.59 -23.85
CA TYR A 6 24.59 2.28 -23.67
C TYR A 6 25.06 1.58 -22.41
N THR A 7 26.36 1.60 -22.13
CA THR A 7 26.92 0.96 -20.93
C THR A 7 26.46 1.67 -19.65
N ALA A 8 26.40 3.00 -19.65
CA ALA A 8 25.91 3.79 -18.52
C ALA A 8 24.42 3.54 -18.24
N ASN A 9 23.59 3.49 -19.30
CA ASN A 9 22.17 3.19 -19.19
C ASN A 9 21.93 1.76 -18.67
N ASN A 10 22.65 0.76 -19.19
CA ASN A 10 22.52 -0.63 -18.73
C ASN A 10 22.92 -0.78 -17.26
N LYS A 11 23.96 -0.09 -16.81
CA LYS A 11 24.39 -0.09 -15.41
C LYS A 11 23.33 0.56 -14.50
N ARG A 12 22.69 1.64 -14.96
CA ARG A 12 21.60 2.31 -14.24
C ARG A 12 20.37 1.39 -14.11
N ILE A 13 19.96 0.77 -15.22
CA ILE A 13 18.85 -0.19 -15.24
C ILE A 13 19.14 -1.37 -14.33
N ALA A 14 20.31 -1.98 -14.43
CA ALA A 14 20.71 -3.10 -13.58
C ALA A 14 20.70 -2.74 -12.09
N LYS A 15 21.20 -1.54 -11.73
CA LYS A 15 21.18 -1.04 -10.36
C LYS A 15 19.75 -0.84 -9.84
N ASN A 16 18.89 -0.22 -10.64
CA ASN A 16 17.47 0.00 -10.28
C ASN A 16 16.73 -1.33 -10.10
N THR A 17 16.97 -2.27 -11.00
CA THR A 17 16.40 -3.63 -10.93
C THR A 17 16.86 -4.35 -9.67
N LEU A 18 18.15 -4.26 -9.32
CA LEU A 18 18.70 -4.87 -8.10
C LEU A 18 18.01 -4.31 -6.85
N TYR A 19 17.81 -2.98 -6.76
CA TYR A 19 17.10 -2.38 -5.62
C TYR A 19 15.66 -2.88 -5.50
N LEU A 20 14.95 -3.06 -6.62
CA LEU A 20 13.59 -3.60 -6.61
C LEU A 20 13.55 -5.06 -6.16
N TYR A 21 14.49 -5.89 -6.63
CA TYR A 21 14.60 -7.28 -6.19
C TYR A 21 14.95 -7.41 -4.70
N LEU A 22 15.92 -6.64 -4.22
CA LEU A 22 16.30 -6.63 -2.80
C LEU A 22 15.11 -6.21 -1.92
N ARG A 23 14.38 -5.16 -2.32
CA ARG A 23 13.15 -4.76 -1.66
C ARG A 23 12.14 -5.92 -1.60
N MET A 24 11.86 -6.54 -2.75
CA MET A 24 10.88 -7.62 -2.85
C MET A 24 11.24 -8.82 -1.98
N LEU A 25 12.51 -9.26 -2.01
CA LEU A 25 12.98 -10.36 -1.19
C LEU A 25 12.91 -10.05 0.31
N LEU A 26 13.28 -8.84 0.70
CA LEU A 26 13.24 -8.39 2.10
C LEU A 26 11.80 -8.33 2.60
N THR A 27 10.89 -7.68 1.88
CA THR A 27 9.48 -7.55 2.27
C THR A 27 8.78 -8.91 2.28
N MET A 28 9.06 -9.78 1.31
CA MET A 28 8.50 -11.14 1.24
C MET A 28 8.99 -12.01 2.39
N GLY A 29 10.30 -12.01 2.67
CA GLY A 29 10.89 -12.79 3.76
C GLY A 29 10.30 -12.40 5.12
N VAL A 30 10.22 -11.10 5.39
CA VAL A 30 9.63 -10.59 6.65
C VAL A 30 8.13 -10.87 6.70
N SER A 31 7.40 -10.73 5.60
CA SER A 31 5.97 -11.04 5.58
C SER A 31 5.67 -12.51 5.87
N LEU A 32 6.47 -13.44 5.34
CA LEU A 32 6.33 -14.86 5.64
C LEU A 32 6.62 -15.16 7.12
N TYR A 33 7.68 -14.56 7.67
CA TYR A 33 8.03 -14.72 9.07
C TYR A 33 6.97 -14.14 10.01
N THR A 34 6.52 -12.90 9.75
CA THR A 34 5.53 -12.21 10.57
C THR A 34 4.16 -12.86 10.50
N SER A 35 3.74 -13.36 9.33
CA SER A 35 2.45 -14.04 9.14
C SER A 35 2.27 -15.22 10.09
N ARG A 36 3.32 -16.02 10.30
CA ARG A 36 3.30 -17.14 11.25
C ARG A 36 3.14 -16.66 12.70
N ILE A 37 3.86 -15.60 13.08
CA ILE A 37 3.78 -15.06 14.45
C ILE A 37 2.40 -14.48 14.71
N VAL A 38 1.87 -13.74 13.74
CA VAL A 38 0.55 -13.11 13.82
C VAL A 38 -0.55 -14.16 13.95
N LEU A 39 -0.50 -15.22 13.15
CA LEU A 39 -1.45 -16.33 13.25
C LEU A 39 -1.42 -16.99 14.64
N ASN A 40 -0.24 -17.18 15.21
CA ASN A 40 -0.10 -17.75 16.55
C ASN A 40 -0.57 -16.77 17.66
N ALA A 41 -0.39 -15.48 17.46
CA ALA A 41 -0.74 -14.46 18.45
C ALA A 41 -2.24 -14.14 18.46
N LEU A 42 -2.86 -14.00 17.27
CA LEU A 42 -4.29 -13.70 17.11
C LEU A 42 -5.17 -14.96 17.25
N GLY A 43 -4.65 -16.12 16.84
CA GLY A 43 -5.45 -17.33 16.67
C GLY A 43 -6.21 -17.32 15.36
N ILE A 44 -6.85 -18.46 15.07
CA ILE A 44 -7.51 -18.70 13.75
C ILE A 44 -8.70 -17.76 13.52
N VAL A 45 -9.48 -17.49 14.56
CA VAL A 45 -10.70 -16.68 14.46
C VAL A 45 -10.39 -15.23 14.11
N ASP A 46 -9.54 -14.58 14.92
CA ASP A 46 -9.19 -13.18 14.74
C ASP A 46 -8.37 -12.95 13.46
N PHE A 47 -7.47 -13.88 13.13
CA PHE A 47 -6.75 -13.85 11.87
C PHE A 47 -7.68 -14.02 10.67
N GLY A 48 -8.73 -14.86 10.81
CA GLY A 48 -9.78 -15.01 9.80
C GLY A 48 -10.59 -13.72 9.62
N ILE A 49 -11.02 -13.07 10.70
CA ILE A 49 -11.74 -11.80 10.66
C ILE A 49 -10.90 -10.73 9.96
N TYR A 50 -9.63 -10.58 10.35
CA TYR A 50 -8.71 -9.63 9.72
C TYR A 50 -8.61 -9.83 8.19
N ASN A 51 -8.41 -11.07 7.74
CA ASN A 51 -8.26 -11.36 6.31
C ASN A 51 -9.55 -11.16 5.52
N ILE A 52 -10.70 -11.52 6.08
CA ILE A 52 -12.00 -11.36 5.40
C ILE A 52 -12.36 -9.87 5.31
N VAL A 53 -12.26 -9.15 6.42
CA VAL A 53 -12.58 -7.72 6.49
C VAL A 53 -11.64 -6.90 5.61
N GLY A 54 -10.32 -7.13 5.73
CA GLY A 54 -9.32 -6.49 4.86
C GLY A 54 -9.50 -6.87 3.40
N GLY A 55 -9.88 -8.12 3.10
CA GLY A 55 -10.13 -8.61 1.75
C GLY A 55 -11.23 -7.85 1.01
N VAL A 56 -12.32 -7.48 1.69
CA VAL A 56 -13.39 -6.66 1.11
C VAL A 56 -12.86 -5.30 0.66
N VAL A 57 -11.99 -4.71 1.46
CA VAL A 57 -11.43 -3.38 1.15
C VAL A 57 -10.39 -3.45 0.01
N ILE A 58 -9.67 -4.57 -0.12
CA ILE A 58 -8.71 -4.80 -1.21
C ILE A 58 -9.38 -4.76 -2.59
N LEU A 59 -10.66 -5.07 -2.72
CA LEU A 59 -11.38 -4.99 -4.00
C LEU A 59 -11.30 -3.58 -4.62
N PHE A 60 -11.25 -2.54 -3.82
CA PHE A 60 -11.08 -1.16 -4.31
C PHE A 60 -9.70 -0.90 -4.92
N SER A 61 -8.70 -1.73 -4.61
CA SER A 61 -7.35 -1.59 -5.16
C SER A 61 -7.26 -1.84 -6.67
N PHE A 62 -8.27 -2.51 -7.27
CA PHE A 62 -8.35 -2.67 -8.72
C PHE A 62 -8.41 -1.32 -9.45
N ILE A 63 -9.19 -0.38 -8.92
CA ILE A 63 -9.31 0.98 -9.48
C ILE A 63 -7.95 1.69 -9.42
N ASN A 64 -7.22 1.50 -8.33
CA ASN A 64 -5.92 2.11 -8.10
C ASN A 64 -4.88 1.72 -9.16
N ASN A 65 -4.81 0.46 -9.55
CA ASN A 65 -3.85 -0.03 -10.54
C ASN A 65 -4.04 0.61 -11.92
N SER A 66 -5.29 0.79 -12.35
CA SER A 66 -5.62 1.43 -13.63
C SER A 66 -5.21 2.90 -13.65
N LEU A 67 -5.52 3.64 -12.59
CA LEU A 67 -5.17 5.06 -12.44
C LEU A 67 -3.66 5.25 -12.32
N SER A 68 -2.96 4.37 -11.60
CA SER A 68 -1.50 4.40 -11.44
C SER A 68 -0.79 4.31 -12.79
N SER A 69 -1.19 3.35 -13.63
CA SER A 69 -0.62 3.17 -14.97
C SER A 69 -0.81 4.38 -15.86
N ALA A 70 -2.01 4.98 -15.82
CA ALA A 70 -2.30 6.21 -16.56
C ALA A 70 -1.43 7.38 -16.08
N THR A 71 -1.38 7.62 -14.78
CA THR A 71 -0.59 8.69 -14.16
C THR A 71 0.90 8.55 -14.52
N GLN A 72 1.45 7.36 -14.41
CA GLN A 72 2.86 7.09 -14.75
C GLN A 72 3.14 7.38 -16.23
N ARG A 73 2.23 6.98 -17.13
CA ARG A 73 2.39 7.23 -18.56
C ARG A 73 2.43 8.72 -18.89
N PHE A 74 1.52 9.51 -18.32
CA PHE A 74 1.47 10.96 -18.55
C PHE A 74 2.71 11.66 -17.99
N LEU A 75 3.13 11.31 -16.78
CA LEU A 75 4.34 11.87 -16.18
C LEU A 75 5.59 11.54 -16.99
N ASN A 76 5.75 10.29 -17.44
CA ASN A 76 6.90 9.91 -18.27
C ASN A 76 6.94 10.65 -19.59
N PHE A 77 5.78 10.91 -20.21
CA PHE A 77 5.68 11.60 -21.47
C PHE A 77 6.13 13.07 -21.34
N GLU A 78 5.65 13.80 -20.35
CA GLU A 78 6.03 15.20 -20.15
C GLU A 78 7.47 15.37 -19.65
N LEU A 79 7.95 14.45 -18.82
CA LEU A 79 9.37 14.40 -18.47
C LEU A 79 10.27 14.18 -19.69
N GLY A 80 9.83 13.34 -20.64
CA GLY A 80 10.55 13.11 -21.90
C GLY A 80 10.62 14.34 -22.80
N LYS A 81 9.62 15.24 -22.74
CA LYS A 81 9.61 16.53 -23.42
C LYS A 81 10.52 17.58 -22.75
N GLY A 82 10.85 17.39 -21.49
CA GLY A 82 11.64 18.34 -20.71
C GLY A 82 10.85 19.55 -20.21
N ASP A 83 9.50 19.54 -20.29
CA ASP A 83 8.64 20.61 -19.79
C ASP A 83 8.35 20.42 -18.30
N ALA A 84 9.08 21.14 -17.47
CA ALA A 84 8.95 21.08 -16.01
C ALA A 84 7.60 21.68 -15.52
N LEU A 85 7.04 22.66 -16.25
CA LEU A 85 5.78 23.29 -15.87
C LEU A 85 4.60 22.34 -16.10
N GLU A 86 4.54 21.73 -17.28
CA GLU A 86 3.50 20.75 -17.60
C GLU A 86 3.64 19.48 -16.77
N THR A 87 4.86 19.02 -16.47
CA THR A 87 5.09 17.90 -15.53
C THR A 87 4.47 18.19 -14.15
N LYS A 88 4.68 19.40 -13.60
CA LYS A 88 4.09 19.82 -12.32
C LYS A 88 2.57 19.90 -12.40
N ARG A 89 2.04 20.40 -13.51
CA ARG A 89 0.59 20.50 -13.74
C ARG A 89 -0.06 19.12 -13.78
N ILE A 90 0.51 18.15 -14.50
CA ILE A 90 0.03 16.77 -14.56
C ILE A 90 0.10 16.10 -13.20
N PHE A 91 1.18 16.30 -12.43
CA PHE A 91 1.24 15.81 -11.06
C PHE A 91 0.11 16.35 -10.20
N SER A 92 -0.13 17.67 -10.21
CA SER A 92 -1.20 18.30 -9.43
C SER A 92 -2.59 17.82 -9.85
N MET A 93 -2.85 17.73 -11.15
CA MET A 93 -4.12 17.18 -11.67
C MET A 93 -4.31 15.73 -11.25
N SER A 94 -3.28 14.91 -11.37
CA SER A 94 -3.32 13.51 -10.96
C SER A 94 -3.61 13.39 -9.46
N LEU A 95 -2.94 14.19 -8.62
CA LEU A 95 -3.19 14.21 -7.17
C LEU A 95 -4.65 14.56 -6.86
N THR A 96 -5.20 15.58 -7.52
CA THR A 96 -6.60 15.99 -7.34
C THR A 96 -7.56 14.86 -7.72
N ILE A 97 -7.35 14.21 -8.86
CA ILE A 97 -8.16 13.07 -9.30
C ILE A 97 -8.11 11.93 -8.28
N HIS A 98 -6.91 11.58 -7.79
CA HIS A 98 -6.76 10.49 -6.82
C HIS A 98 -7.41 10.82 -5.46
N ILE A 99 -7.36 12.08 -5.02
CA ILE A 99 -8.08 12.52 -3.82
C ILE A 99 -9.60 12.40 -4.02
N CYS A 100 -10.14 12.86 -5.18
CA CYS A 100 -11.55 12.71 -5.47
C CYS A 100 -12.00 11.25 -5.50
N VAL A 101 -11.20 10.37 -6.11
CA VAL A 101 -11.48 8.93 -6.14
C VAL A 101 -11.39 8.31 -4.73
N ALA A 102 -10.39 8.70 -3.94
CA ALA A 102 -10.27 8.25 -2.55
C ALA A 102 -11.50 8.65 -1.72
N LEU A 103 -11.97 9.88 -1.83
CA LEU A 103 -13.19 10.34 -1.15
C LEU A 103 -14.43 9.56 -1.59
N PHE A 104 -14.54 9.30 -2.89
CA PHE A 104 -15.65 8.48 -3.42
C PHE A 104 -15.61 7.04 -2.87
N VAL A 105 -14.43 6.42 -2.82
CA VAL A 105 -14.22 5.08 -2.26
C VAL A 105 -14.54 5.05 -0.77
N VAL A 106 -14.09 6.07 -0.01
CA VAL A 106 -14.44 6.20 1.42
C VAL A 106 -15.94 6.29 1.60
N LEU A 107 -16.64 7.10 0.80
CA LEU A 107 -18.10 7.23 0.87
C LEU A 107 -18.81 5.89 0.60
N LEU A 108 -18.36 5.14 -0.40
CA LEU A 108 -18.89 3.80 -0.66
C LEU A 108 -18.58 2.82 0.47
N ALA A 109 -17.38 2.87 1.00
CA ALA A 109 -16.98 2.03 2.12
C ALA A 109 -17.85 2.31 3.36
N GLU A 110 -17.99 3.59 3.75
CA GLU A 110 -18.77 3.99 4.93
C GLU A 110 -20.29 3.72 4.78
N THR A 111 -20.79 3.64 3.56
CA THR A 111 -22.22 3.34 3.33
C THR A 111 -22.45 1.85 3.08
N VAL A 112 -22.05 1.37 1.91
CA VAL A 112 -22.31 -0.01 1.46
C VAL A 112 -21.42 -1.00 2.21
N GLY A 113 -20.17 -0.66 2.45
CA GLY A 113 -19.21 -1.56 3.08
C GLY A 113 -19.52 -1.79 4.56
N LEU A 114 -19.84 -0.75 5.33
CA LEU A 114 -20.28 -0.89 6.72
C LEU A 114 -21.60 -1.65 6.85
N TRP A 115 -22.56 -1.38 5.96
CA TRP A 115 -23.79 -2.15 5.91
C TRP A 115 -23.48 -3.63 5.69
N PHE A 116 -22.65 -3.96 4.71
CA PHE A 116 -22.27 -5.33 4.41
C PHE A 116 -21.56 -6.02 5.58
N LEU A 117 -20.59 -5.34 6.20
CA LEU A 117 -19.85 -5.85 7.37
C LEU A 117 -20.80 -6.22 8.52
N ASN A 118 -21.74 -5.33 8.86
CA ASN A 118 -22.55 -5.48 10.06
C ASN A 118 -23.82 -6.35 9.84
N THR A 119 -24.24 -6.58 8.58
CA THR A 119 -25.49 -7.31 8.30
C THR A 119 -25.30 -8.61 7.56
N GLN A 120 -24.30 -8.73 6.70
CA GLN A 120 -24.11 -9.88 5.82
C GLN A 120 -22.96 -10.79 6.27
N MET A 121 -22.03 -10.28 7.08
CA MET A 121 -20.91 -11.07 7.55
C MET A 121 -21.25 -11.79 8.86
N ASN A 122 -20.86 -13.06 8.94
CA ASN A 122 -21.11 -13.91 10.10
C ASN A 122 -19.95 -13.78 11.11
N ILE A 123 -19.87 -12.61 11.77
CA ILE A 123 -18.84 -12.29 12.76
C ILE A 123 -19.44 -12.52 14.16
N PRO A 124 -18.72 -13.21 15.09
CA PRO A 124 -19.17 -13.35 16.47
C PRO A 124 -19.43 -11.97 17.11
N PHE A 125 -20.54 -11.85 17.82
CA PHE A 125 -20.97 -10.57 18.41
C PHE A 125 -19.87 -9.94 19.31
N GLU A 126 -19.16 -10.76 20.06
CA GLU A 126 -18.06 -10.34 20.93
C GLU A 126 -16.87 -9.70 20.15
N ARG A 127 -16.73 -10.03 18.87
CA ARG A 127 -15.65 -9.54 17.98
C ARG A 127 -16.09 -8.48 16.99
N LEU A 128 -17.38 -8.12 16.98
CA LEU A 128 -17.93 -7.15 16.02
C LEU A 128 -17.29 -5.77 16.16
N ALA A 129 -17.04 -5.31 17.38
CA ALA A 129 -16.38 -4.03 17.64
C ALA A 129 -14.95 -4.03 17.09
N ALA A 130 -14.15 -5.07 17.36
CA ALA A 130 -12.80 -5.21 16.84
C ALA A 130 -12.80 -5.32 15.30
N ALA A 131 -13.76 -6.04 14.70
CA ALA A 131 -13.91 -6.13 13.24
C ALA A 131 -14.19 -4.75 12.61
N ASN A 132 -15.01 -3.90 13.24
CA ASN A 132 -15.26 -2.54 12.78
C ASN A 132 -13.98 -1.68 12.85
N TRP A 133 -13.15 -1.81 13.88
CA TRP A 133 -11.84 -1.13 13.93
C TRP A 133 -10.92 -1.60 12.80
N VAL A 134 -10.81 -2.92 12.57
CA VAL A 134 -10.05 -3.47 11.43
C VAL A 134 -10.54 -2.87 10.11
N TYR A 135 -11.87 -2.77 9.95
CA TYR A 135 -12.48 -2.21 8.76
C TYR A 135 -12.08 -0.74 8.56
N GLN A 136 -12.20 0.10 9.59
CA GLN A 136 -11.86 1.52 9.52
C GLN A 136 -10.39 1.75 9.18
N PHE A 137 -9.46 1.00 9.79
CA PHE A 137 -8.05 1.09 9.45
C PHE A 137 -7.76 0.59 8.03
N SER A 138 -8.47 -0.44 7.56
CA SER A 138 -8.36 -0.93 6.18
C SER A 138 -8.84 0.12 5.18
N VAL A 139 -9.96 0.80 5.44
CA VAL A 139 -10.47 1.91 4.60
C VAL A 139 -9.47 3.06 4.57
N LEU A 140 -8.91 3.44 5.73
CA LEU A 140 -7.88 4.47 5.81
C LEU A 140 -6.64 4.09 4.98
N THR A 141 -6.20 2.85 5.07
CA THR A 141 -5.06 2.32 4.29
C THR A 141 -5.31 2.42 2.79
N VAL A 142 -6.50 2.05 2.32
CA VAL A 142 -6.86 2.17 0.90
C VAL A 142 -6.92 3.64 0.47
N CYS A 143 -7.46 4.53 1.29
CA CYS A 143 -7.46 5.96 1.03
C CYS A 143 -6.03 6.50 0.85
N MET A 144 -5.12 6.16 1.77
CA MET A 144 -3.70 6.53 1.68
C MET A 144 -3.03 5.96 0.43
N ASN A 145 -3.36 4.72 0.04
CA ASN A 145 -2.85 4.10 -1.17
C ASN A 145 -3.27 4.85 -2.44
N PHE A 146 -4.47 5.42 -2.52
CA PHE A 146 -4.86 6.27 -3.64
C PHE A 146 -4.06 7.56 -3.69
N VAL A 147 -3.91 8.25 -2.56
CA VAL A 147 -3.13 9.49 -2.47
C VAL A 147 -1.65 9.28 -2.78
N GLN A 148 -1.11 8.12 -2.46
CA GLN A 148 0.30 7.78 -2.69
C GLN A 148 0.64 7.63 -4.18
N VAL A 149 -0.32 7.28 -5.04
CA VAL A 149 -0.06 6.93 -6.46
C VAL A 149 0.72 7.98 -7.25
N PRO A 150 0.36 9.28 -7.24
CA PRO A 150 1.10 10.28 -7.98
C PRO A 150 2.56 10.43 -7.52
N TYR A 151 2.80 10.27 -6.22
CA TYR A 151 4.16 10.29 -5.65
C TYR A 151 4.97 9.07 -6.10
N TYR A 152 4.36 7.88 -6.03
CA TYR A 152 4.98 6.65 -6.52
C TYR A 152 5.32 6.75 -8.01
N ALA A 153 4.37 7.20 -8.83
CA ALA A 153 4.55 7.39 -10.27
C ALA A 153 5.70 8.38 -10.56
N SER A 154 5.81 9.46 -9.77
CA SER A 154 6.91 10.42 -9.91
C SER A 154 8.27 9.80 -9.59
N VAL A 155 8.39 9.04 -8.50
CA VAL A 155 9.66 8.36 -8.15
C VAL A 155 10.09 7.38 -9.24
N VAL A 156 9.13 6.66 -9.83
CA VAL A 156 9.39 5.75 -10.96
C VAL A 156 9.79 6.53 -12.21
N ALA A 157 9.09 7.62 -12.54
CA ALA A 157 9.37 8.45 -13.71
C ALA A 157 10.77 9.09 -13.65
N TYR A 158 11.22 9.52 -12.46
CA TYR A 158 12.57 10.02 -12.23
C TYR A 158 13.63 8.93 -12.03
N GLU A 159 13.24 7.64 -12.13
CA GLU A 159 14.13 6.47 -11.96
C GLU A 159 14.87 6.41 -10.60
N LYS A 160 14.30 7.00 -9.54
CA LYS A 160 14.91 7.02 -8.20
C LYS A 160 14.52 5.78 -7.38
N MET A 161 14.80 4.58 -7.91
CA MET A 161 14.37 3.32 -7.30
C MET A 161 15.01 3.02 -5.95
N SER A 162 16.16 3.62 -5.64
CA SER A 162 16.79 3.52 -4.31
C SER A 162 15.90 4.03 -3.18
N PHE A 163 15.04 5.03 -3.46
CA PHE A 163 14.08 5.55 -2.50
C PHE A 163 13.14 4.45 -1.96
N PHE A 164 12.68 3.57 -2.85
CA PHE A 164 11.83 2.45 -2.44
C PHE A 164 12.54 1.44 -1.55
N ALA A 165 13.85 1.25 -1.75
CA ALA A 165 14.63 0.35 -0.90
C ALA A 165 14.74 0.90 0.55
N TYR A 166 14.96 2.20 0.69
CA TYR A 166 15.01 2.84 2.02
C TYR A 166 13.65 2.81 2.73
N ILE A 167 12.56 3.13 2.03
CA ILE A 167 11.21 3.03 2.59
C ILE A 167 10.89 1.61 3.02
N ALA A 168 11.26 0.60 2.21
CA ALA A 168 11.01 -0.78 2.56
C ALA A 168 11.74 -1.22 3.85
N ILE A 169 12.94 -0.70 4.10
CA ILE A 169 13.64 -0.98 5.36
C ILE A 169 12.85 -0.41 6.54
N ILE A 170 12.38 0.84 6.43
CA ILE A 170 11.57 1.48 7.47
C ILE A 170 10.26 0.71 7.70
N GLU A 171 9.57 0.36 6.61
CA GLU A 171 8.34 -0.44 6.64
C GLU A 171 8.53 -1.78 7.36
N VAL A 172 9.61 -2.50 7.04
CA VAL A 172 9.95 -3.77 7.67
C VAL A 172 10.25 -3.59 9.15
N MET A 173 11.01 -2.56 9.53
CA MET A 173 11.31 -2.28 10.94
C MET A 173 10.05 -1.96 11.74
N LEU A 174 9.15 -1.13 11.19
CA LEU A 174 7.86 -0.82 11.83
C LEU A 174 6.99 -2.07 11.95
N LYS A 175 6.93 -2.89 10.90
CA LYS A 175 6.18 -4.15 10.90
C LYS A 175 6.67 -5.10 11.97
N LEU A 176 7.98 -5.30 12.09
CA LEU A 176 8.56 -6.12 13.15
C LEU A 176 8.28 -5.56 14.55
N LEU A 177 8.34 -4.23 14.71
CA LEU A 177 8.05 -3.57 15.97
C LEU A 177 6.60 -3.81 16.41
N ILE A 178 5.62 -3.65 15.49
CA ILE A 178 4.20 -3.89 15.79
C ILE A 178 3.97 -5.38 16.13
N VAL A 179 4.55 -6.29 15.35
CA VAL A 179 4.46 -7.74 15.64
C VAL A 179 5.08 -8.08 17.00
N PHE A 180 6.16 -7.41 17.37
CA PHE A 180 6.78 -7.59 18.69
C PHE A 180 5.86 -7.06 19.80
N MET A 181 5.26 -5.88 19.60
CA MET A 181 4.27 -5.33 20.52
C MET A 181 3.07 -6.26 20.71
N LEU A 182 2.61 -6.92 19.66
CA LEU A 182 1.49 -7.86 19.69
C LEU A 182 1.73 -9.04 20.63
N ILE A 183 2.99 -9.43 20.85
CA ILE A 183 3.36 -10.53 21.76
C ILE A 183 3.40 -10.07 23.21
N TYR A 184 3.88 -8.85 23.47
CA TYR A 184 4.21 -8.38 24.82
C TYR A 184 3.18 -7.45 25.45
N VAL A 185 2.29 -6.83 24.64
CA VAL A 185 1.32 -5.84 25.13
C VAL A 185 -0.04 -6.49 25.34
N GLY A 186 -0.71 -6.13 26.45
CA GLY A 186 -1.99 -6.72 26.88
C GLY A 186 -3.24 -6.08 26.25
N PHE A 187 -3.14 -5.34 25.14
CA PHE A 187 -4.27 -4.80 24.40
C PHE A 187 -4.95 -5.87 23.55
N ASP A 188 -6.15 -5.57 23.01
CA ASP A 188 -6.79 -6.46 22.05
C ASP A 188 -5.88 -6.61 20.81
N LYS A 189 -5.48 -7.86 20.57
CA LYS A 189 -4.48 -8.18 19.57
C LYS A 189 -4.97 -7.90 18.15
N LEU A 190 -6.28 -8.04 17.91
CA LEU A 190 -6.88 -7.80 16.61
C LEU A 190 -6.89 -6.30 16.29
N GLU A 191 -7.24 -5.46 17.26
CA GLU A 191 -7.22 -3.99 17.10
C GLU A 191 -5.78 -3.50 16.89
N LEU A 192 -4.82 -3.97 17.69
CA LEU A 192 -3.42 -3.58 17.55
C LEU A 192 -2.84 -3.98 16.19
N TYR A 193 -3.19 -5.17 15.69
CA TYR A 193 -2.70 -5.64 14.39
C TYR A 193 -3.34 -4.89 13.22
N SER A 194 -4.53 -4.32 13.38
CA SER A 194 -5.20 -3.56 12.33
C SER A 194 -4.49 -2.26 11.93
N ILE A 195 -3.60 -1.74 12.79
CA ILE A 195 -2.77 -0.55 12.53
C ILE A 195 -1.63 -0.86 11.54
N LEU A 196 -1.33 -2.12 11.29
CA LEU A 196 -0.25 -2.58 10.40
C LEU A 196 -0.63 -2.56 8.95
#